data_f3521a00185efb14f271f16a1ad49fda
#
_entry.id   f3521a00185efb14f271f16a1ad49fda
#
_cell.length_a   1.000
_cell.length_b   1.000
_cell.length_c   1.000
_cell.angle_alpha   90.00
_cell.angle_beta   90.00
_cell.angle_gamma   90.00
#
_symmetry.space_group_name_H-M   'P 1'
#
loop_
_entity.id
_entity.type
_entity.pdbx_description
1 polymer ?
#
loop_
_entity_poly.entity_id
_entity_poly.type
_entity_poly.pdbx_seq_one_letter_code
_entity_poly.pdbx_strand_id
1 'polypeptide(L)'
;MVVSPRFYHEKKNGLASGLLRGVFVLGLAFAAPAAYAAGGGGGGGGGGGGGGFGDGGSGGGGSAGVRPPHPVGRTDLTTCETGKIWDSRHKKCLWKRSGVLPDPELTEYAFALAKADRYQEAIDVLDTLQDPNTPRALNYRGYATRKLGRTEEGISYYLRSVALDPRYAQVREYLGEAYVIQGKIDLAQDQLATIQKLCGSTECEEYEDLSTAIATATHL
;
A
#
# COMPACT_ATOMS: atom_id res chain seq x y z
N MET A 1 9.89 46.23 -31.42
CA MET A 1 9.06 46.55 -30.24
C MET A 1 9.56 45.67 -29.12
N VAL A 2 10.29 46.27 -28.17
CA VAL A 2 10.93 45.60 -27.02
C VAL A 2 10.02 45.79 -25.84
N VAL A 3 9.59 44.71 -25.19
CA VAL A 3 8.81 44.75 -23.93
C VAL A 3 9.67 44.19 -22.83
N SER A 4 10.04 45.07 -21.89
CA SER A 4 10.81 44.79 -20.67
C SER A 4 10.02 44.00 -19.65
N PRO A 5 10.67 43.15 -18.82
CA PRO A 5 10.03 42.48 -17.67
C PRO A 5 9.98 43.41 -16.44
N ARG A 6 8.82 43.49 -15.83
CA ARG A 6 8.59 44.19 -14.56
C ARG A 6 9.11 43.33 -13.40
N PHE A 7 10.04 43.90 -12.64
CA PHE A 7 10.46 43.42 -11.32
C PHE A 7 9.32 43.55 -10.30
N TYR A 8 9.05 42.49 -9.58
CA TYR A 8 8.13 42.50 -8.42
C TYR A 8 8.97 42.66 -7.16
N HIS A 9 8.75 43.79 -6.49
CA HIS A 9 9.41 44.18 -5.26
C HIS A 9 8.94 43.33 -4.07
N GLU A 10 9.88 42.71 -3.38
CA GLU A 10 9.76 42.07 -2.08
C GLU A 10 9.72 43.14 -0.99
N LYS A 11 8.62 43.18 -0.22
CA LYS A 11 8.52 43.99 1.00
C LYS A 11 8.92 43.16 2.21
N LYS A 12 10.11 43.44 2.75
CA LYS A 12 10.52 43.06 4.12
C LYS A 12 9.93 44.06 5.10
N ASN A 13 9.21 43.59 6.10
CA ASN A 13 8.98 44.23 7.38
C ASN A 13 9.09 43.10 8.41
N GLY A 14 9.94 43.07 9.34
CA GLY A 14 10.43 44.06 10.31
C GLY A 14 9.99 43.61 11.70
N LEU A 15 10.89 43.01 12.41
CA LEU A 15 11.06 42.86 13.87
C LEU A 15 9.89 43.24 14.80
N ALA A 16 9.57 42.33 15.70
CA ALA A 16 9.30 42.66 17.09
C ALA A 16 9.69 41.46 18.01
N SER A 17 10.67 41.73 18.82
CA SER A 17 11.11 40.94 19.97
C SER A 17 10.03 40.96 21.06
N GLY A 18 9.76 39.80 21.67
CA GLY A 18 8.92 39.68 22.85
C GLY A 18 9.41 38.50 23.71
N LEU A 19 10.29 38.82 24.62
CA LEU A 19 10.67 37.99 25.79
C LEU A 19 9.49 37.88 26.73
N LEU A 20 9.02 36.68 27.06
CA LEU A 20 8.38 36.43 28.37
C LEU A 20 8.69 35.01 28.87
N ARG A 21 9.24 35.06 30.06
CA ARG A 21 9.62 34.08 31.07
C ARG A 21 8.57 32.98 31.33
N GLY A 22 9.02 31.78 31.39
CA GLY A 22 9.03 30.78 32.43
C GLY A 22 7.70 30.45 33.14
N VAL A 23 7.30 29.18 32.99
CA VAL A 23 6.74 28.44 34.14
C VAL A 23 7.21 26.98 34.01
N PHE A 24 7.94 26.56 35.00
CA PHE A 24 8.21 25.16 35.34
C PHE A 24 6.91 24.55 35.87
N VAL A 25 6.49 23.42 35.33
CA VAL A 25 5.57 22.53 36.05
C VAL A 25 6.14 21.12 35.99
N LEU A 26 6.34 20.64 37.18
CA LEU A 26 6.82 19.34 37.62
C LEU A 26 6.10 18.16 36.96
N GLY A 27 6.86 17.09 36.92
CA GLY A 27 6.50 15.78 36.47
C GLY A 27 5.35 15.10 37.21
N LEU A 28 4.79 14.14 36.48
CA LEU A 28 4.15 12.97 37.06
C LEU A 28 4.53 11.76 36.24
N ALA A 29 5.39 10.96 36.85
CA ALA A 29 5.68 9.62 36.44
C ALA A 29 4.42 8.75 36.65
N PHE A 30 3.88 8.14 35.62
CA PHE A 30 2.96 7.03 35.77
C PHE A 30 3.66 5.73 35.38
N ALA A 31 3.82 4.92 36.42
CA ALA A 31 4.30 3.56 36.35
C ALA A 31 3.35 2.69 35.52
N ALA A 32 3.94 1.82 34.71
CA ALA A 32 3.27 0.73 34.06
C ALA A 32 2.92 -0.37 35.08
N PRO A 33 1.82 -1.08 34.95
CA PRO A 33 1.71 -2.43 35.49
C PRO A 33 2.01 -3.47 34.40
N ALA A 34 2.83 -4.42 34.81
CA ALA A 34 3.20 -5.62 34.08
C ALA A 34 2.09 -6.66 34.06
N ALA A 35 2.20 -7.52 33.06
CA ALA A 35 1.85 -8.94 33.02
C ALA A 35 0.36 -9.33 33.07
N TYR A 36 -0.06 -9.94 31.97
CA TYR A 36 -0.80 -11.20 32.08
C TYR A 36 -0.31 -12.14 30.96
N ALA A 37 0.38 -13.18 31.43
CA ALA A 37 0.63 -14.41 30.67
C ALA A 37 -0.50 -15.39 31.01
N ALA A 38 -0.91 -16.16 30.05
CA ALA A 38 -1.53 -17.48 30.07
C ALA A 38 -2.40 -17.57 28.82
N GLY A 39 -2.23 -18.50 27.91
CA GLY A 39 -1.97 -19.89 28.06
C GLY A 39 -2.98 -20.65 27.26
N GLY A 40 -2.55 -21.61 26.45
CA GLY A 40 -3.28 -22.80 26.09
C GLY A 40 -4.12 -22.67 24.83
N GLY A 41 -3.78 -23.38 23.80
CA GLY A 41 -3.97 -24.79 23.59
C GLY A 41 -4.88 -24.96 22.41
N GLY A 42 -4.42 -25.62 21.38
CA GLY A 42 -4.83 -26.94 21.06
C GLY A 42 -5.73 -27.07 19.83
N GLY A 43 -5.26 -27.80 18.83
CA GLY A 43 -6.00 -28.85 18.14
C GLY A 43 -6.69 -28.36 16.87
N GLY A 44 -6.36 -28.82 15.66
CA GLY A 44 -6.34 -30.17 15.21
C GLY A 44 -7.33 -30.34 14.06
N GLY A 45 -6.89 -30.99 12.98
CA GLY A 45 -7.69 -31.78 12.04
C GLY A 45 -8.25 -31.00 10.87
N GLY A 46 -7.94 -31.28 9.62
CA GLY A 46 -7.91 -32.56 8.97
C GLY A 46 -8.99 -32.63 7.88
N GLY A 47 -8.63 -33.12 6.68
CA GLY A 47 -9.54 -33.65 5.66
C GLY A 47 -9.87 -32.62 4.57
N GLY A 48 -9.55 -32.76 3.27
CA GLY A 48 -9.56 -33.99 2.48
C GLY A 48 -10.73 -33.95 1.49
N GLY A 49 -10.45 -34.19 0.22
CA GLY A 49 -11.39 -34.48 -0.86
C GLY A 49 -11.55 -33.29 -1.81
N GLY A 50 -11.25 -33.32 -3.10
CA GLY A 50 -11.36 -34.42 -4.04
C GLY A 50 -12.41 -34.08 -5.09
N GLY A 51 -11.96 -33.92 -6.36
CA GLY A 51 -12.67 -34.36 -7.49
C GLY A 51 -13.63 -33.39 -8.18
N GLY A 52 -13.46 -33.25 -9.48
CA GLY A 52 -14.56 -32.91 -10.37
C GLY A 52 -14.14 -32.19 -11.63
N PHE A 53 -13.82 -32.99 -12.65
CA PHE A 53 -13.74 -32.53 -14.05
C PHE A 53 -15.13 -32.08 -14.55
N GLY A 54 -15.16 -31.05 -15.40
CA GLY A 54 -16.36 -30.66 -16.11
C GLY A 54 -15.99 -29.76 -17.27
N ASP A 55 -15.71 -30.39 -18.43
CA ASP A 55 -15.71 -29.75 -19.73
C ASP A 55 -17.13 -29.32 -20.11
N GLY A 56 -17.26 -28.19 -20.75
CA GLY A 56 -18.50 -27.78 -21.39
C GLY A 56 -18.36 -26.46 -22.08
N GLY A 57 -18.05 -26.50 -23.40
CA GLY A 57 -17.94 -25.33 -24.24
C GLY A 57 -19.29 -24.70 -24.57
N SER A 58 -19.24 -23.49 -25.03
CA SER A 58 -19.88 -22.93 -26.25
C SER A 58 -20.03 -21.42 -26.14
N GLY A 59 -19.37 -20.70 -26.97
CA GLY A 59 -19.76 -19.67 -27.87
C GLY A 59 -20.80 -18.62 -27.44
N GLY A 60 -20.35 -17.38 -27.31
CA GLY A 60 -21.16 -16.19 -27.27
C GLY A 60 -20.29 -14.97 -27.47
N GLY A 61 -20.25 -14.44 -28.69
CA GLY A 61 -19.61 -13.18 -29.01
C GLY A 61 -20.28 -12.03 -28.22
N GLY A 62 -19.52 -11.35 -27.40
CA GLY A 62 -19.93 -10.19 -26.66
C GLY A 62 -18.76 -9.22 -26.56
N SER A 63 -18.99 -8.02 -26.97
CA SER A 63 -18.21 -6.79 -26.90
C SER A 63 -16.96 -6.86 -26.04
N ALA A 64 -15.81 -6.57 -26.67
CA ALA A 64 -14.54 -6.41 -26.01
C ALA A 64 -14.58 -5.24 -25.02
N GLY A 65 -15.18 -5.45 -23.88
CA GLY A 65 -14.91 -4.67 -22.69
C GLY A 65 -13.45 -4.91 -22.31
N VAL A 66 -12.63 -3.91 -22.45
CA VAL A 66 -11.25 -3.92 -21.98
C VAL A 66 -11.29 -4.16 -20.46
N ARG A 67 -11.14 -5.42 -20.09
CA ARG A 67 -11.01 -5.82 -18.70
C ARG A 67 -9.78 -5.14 -18.14
N PRO A 68 -9.87 -4.41 -17.01
CA PRO A 68 -8.67 -3.88 -16.36
C PRO A 68 -7.71 -5.04 -16.07
N PRO A 69 -6.39 -4.82 -16.15
CA PRO A 69 -5.43 -5.86 -15.79
C PRO A 69 -5.50 -6.12 -14.28
N HIS A 70 -6.41 -7.03 -13.91
CA HIS A 70 -6.30 -7.66 -12.59
C HIS A 70 -5.03 -8.50 -12.60
N PRO A 71 -4.27 -8.55 -11.50
CA PRO A 71 -3.21 -9.53 -11.38
C PRO A 71 -3.86 -10.91 -11.46
N VAL A 72 -3.80 -11.50 -12.65
CA VAL A 72 -4.31 -12.84 -12.91
C VAL A 72 -3.35 -13.81 -12.27
N GLY A 73 -3.69 -14.28 -11.12
CA GLY A 73 -2.92 -15.28 -10.41
C GLY A 73 -2.79 -14.92 -8.94
N ARG A 74 -3.02 -15.88 -8.07
CA ARG A 74 -2.67 -15.74 -6.66
C ARG A 74 -1.23 -15.29 -6.58
N THR A 75 -1.00 -14.10 -6.04
CA THR A 75 0.35 -13.64 -5.71
C THR A 75 1.02 -14.68 -4.82
N ASP A 76 2.19 -15.16 -5.23
CA ASP A 76 2.97 -16.10 -4.42
C ASP A 76 3.51 -15.32 -3.21
N LEU A 77 2.88 -15.52 -2.05
CA LEU A 77 3.25 -14.84 -0.80
C LEU A 77 4.38 -15.57 -0.04
N THR A 78 5.07 -16.51 -0.68
CA THR A 78 6.20 -17.19 -0.06
C THR A 78 7.32 -16.19 0.21
N THR A 79 7.83 -16.18 1.44
CA THR A 79 8.97 -15.36 1.84
C THR A 79 10.15 -16.21 2.27
N CYS A 80 11.36 -15.66 2.15
CA CYS A 80 12.61 -16.26 2.58
C CYS A 80 13.08 -15.63 3.90
N GLU A 81 14.06 -16.23 4.53
CA GLU A 81 14.81 -15.62 5.61
C GLU A 81 15.47 -14.30 5.17
N THR A 82 15.76 -13.43 6.12
CA THR A 82 16.39 -12.13 5.87
C THR A 82 17.65 -12.25 5.03
N GLY A 83 17.78 -11.40 4.02
CA GLY A 83 18.90 -11.37 3.08
C GLY A 83 18.76 -12.29 1.88
N LYS A 84 17.69 -13.07 1.79
CA LYS A 84 17.36 -13.90 0.63
C LYS A 84 16.08 -13.42 -0.06
N ILE A 85 15.92 -13.78 -1.34
CA ILE A 85 14.80 -13.45 -2.19
C ILE A 85 14.21 -14.74 -2.74
N TRP A 86 12.87 -14.84 -2.76
CA TRP A 86 12.15 -15.99 -3.31
C TRP A 86 12.15 -15.95 -4.83
N ASP A 87 12.70 -16.98 -5.45
CA ASP A 87 12.59 -17.25 -6.88
C ASP A 87 11.36 -18.14 -7.13
N SER A 88 10.29 -17.53 -7.58
CA SER A 88 9.00 -18.20 -7.80
C SER A 88 9.06 -19.23 -8.93
N ARG A 89 9.98 -19.08 -9.90
CA ARG A 89 10.17 -20.02 -11.03
C ARG A 89 10.85 -21.29 -10.58
N HIS A 90 11.91 -21.17 -9.78
CA HIS A 90 12.71 -22.31 -9.33
C HIS A 90 12.33 -22.81 -7.93
N LYS A 91 11.31 -22.16 -7.28
CA LYS A 91 10.82 -22.51 -5.94
C LYS A 91 11.94 -22.61 -4.89
N LYS A 92 12.84 -21.63 -4.87
CA LYS A 92 13.98 -21.57 -3.94
C LYS A 92 14.33 -20.15 -3.51
N CYS A 93 14.96 -20.04 -2.37
CA CYS A 93 15.51 -18.78 -1.87
C CYS A 93 16.92 -18.54 -2.41
N LEU A 94 17.15 -17.37 -3.00
CA LEU A 94 18.43 -16.91 -3.54
C LEU A 94 18.98 -15.78 -2.68
N TRP A 95 20.29 -15.65 -2.58
CA TRP A 95 20.91 -14.50 -1.93
C TRP A 95 20.58 -13.20 -2.67
N LYS A 96 20.22 -12.15 -1.95
CA LYS A 96 19.83 -10.83 -2.49
C LYS A 96 20.85 -10.21 -3.46
N ARG A 97 22.13 -10.60 -3.34
CA ARG A 97 23.22 -10.10 -4.19
C ARG A 97 23.31 -10.74 -5.58
N SER A 98 22.48 -11.72 -5.87
CA SER A 98 22.62 -12.53 -7.10
C SER A 98 22.20 -11.80 -8.38
N GLY A 99 21.49 -10.66 -8.30
CA GLY A 99 21.11 -9.86 -9.47
C GLY A 99 20.31 -10.61 -10.55
N VAL A 100 19.74 -11.76 -10.19
CA VAL A 100 19.24 -12.77 -11.14
C VAL A 100 17.73 -12.62 -11.40
N LEU A 101 17.01 -11.90 -10.54
CA LEU A 101 15.55 -11.75 -10.70
C LEU A 101 15.22 -10.41 -11.37
N PRO A 102 14.34 -10.41 -12.37
CA PRO A 102 13.87 -9.20 -13.01
C PRO A 102 12.96 -8.38 -12.09
N ASP A 103 12.84 -7.08 -12.34
CA ASP A 103 12.06 -6.12 -11.56
C ASP A 103 10.62 -6.57 -11.24
N PRO A 104 9.85 -7.16 -12.18
CA PRO A 104 8.51 -7.64 -11.85
C PRO A 104 8.48 -8.67 -10.73
N GLU A 105 9.43 -9.61 -10.71
CA GLU A 105 9.52 -10.65 -9.68
C GLU A 105 9.98 -10.07 -8.34
N LEU A 106 10.93 -9.14 -8.36
CA LEU A 106 11.36 -8.42 -7.16
C LEU A 106 10.22 -7.58 -6.57
N THR A 107 9.41 -6.95 -7.42
CA THR A 107 8.24 -6.17 -7.01
C THR A 107 7.20 -7.06 -6.31
N GLU A 108 6.88 -8.21 -6.89
CA GLU A 108 5.95 -9.17 -6.26
C GLU A 108 6.51 -9.72 -4.95
N TYR A 109 7.81 -10.01 -4.90
CA TYR A 109 8.45 -10.47 -3.67
C TYR A 109 8.42 -9.40 -2.58
N ALA A 110 8.62 -8.13 -2.91
CA ALA A 110 8.47 -7.02 -1.98
C ALA A 110 7.03 -6.95 -1.40
N PHE A 111 6.02 -7.21 -2.22
CA PHE A 111 4.64 -7.30 -1.75
C PHE A 111 4.45 -8.46 -0.79
N ALA A 112 4.99 -9.65 -1.10
CA ALA A 112 4.94 -10.81 -0.20
C ALA A 112 5.58 -10.50 1.17
N LEU A 113 6.75 -9.83 1.18
CA LEU A 113 7.38 -9.37 2.41
C LEU A 113 6.49 -8.39 3.18
N ALA A 114 5.89 -7.43 2.49
CA ALA A 114 5.00 -6.46 3.13
C ALA A 114 3.73 -7.10 3.72
N LYS A 115 3.19 -8.15 3.08
CA LYS A 115 2.06 -8.93 3.61
C LYS A 115 2.47 -9.82 4.78
N ALA A 116 3.76 -10.10 4.95
CA ALA A 116 4.34 -10.80 6.11
C ALA A 116 4.85 -9.82 7.19
N ASP A 117 4.40 -8.56 7.18
CA ASP A 117 4.77 -7.47 8.10
C ASP A 117 6.27 -7.10 8.08
N ARG A 118 7.01 -7.54 7.07
CA ARG A 118 8.43 -7.26 6.87
C ARG A 118 8.62 -6.01 6.00
N TYR A 119 8.06 -4.89 6.45
CA TYR A 119 7.91 -3.67 5.65
C TYR A 119 9.24 -3.04 5.24
N GLN A 120 10.23 -2.98 6.14
CA GLN A 120 11.53 -2.42 5.80
C GLN A 120 12.24 -3.29 4.76
N GLU A 121 12.18 -4.61 4.89
CA GLU A 121 12.78 -5.51 3.91
C GLU A 121 12.09 -5.42 2.55
N ALA A 122 10.76 -5.18 2.53
CA ALA A 122 10.04 -4.91 1.29
C ALA A 122 10.58 -3.64 0.60
N ILE A 123 10.80 -2.56 1.35
CA ILE A 123 11.40 -1.32 0.83
C ILE A 123 12.81 -1.58 0.32
N ASP A 124 13.63 -2.31 1.09
CA ASP A 124 15.00 -2.65 0.70
C ASP A 124 15.08 -3.48 -0.60
N VAL A 125 14.07 -4.30 -0.88
CA VAL A 125 13.95 -5.01 -2.15
C VAL A 125 13.57 -4.05 -3.27
N LEU A 126 12.58 -3.18 -3.05
CA LEU A 126 12.15 -2.18 -4.02
C LEU A 126 13.26 -1.17 -4.37
N ASP A 127 14.20 -0.93 -3.46
CA ASP A 127 15.39 -0.09 -3.72
C ASP A 127 16.40 -0.74 -4.68
N THR A 128 16.29 -2.05 -4.93
CA THR A 128 17.15 -2.76 -5.87
C THR A 128 16.62 -2.81 -7.30
N LEU A 129 15.41 -2.32 -7.55
CA LEU A 129 14.80 -2.30 -8.88
C LEU A 129 15.59 -1.40 -9.84
N GLN A 130 15.70 -1.81 -11.09
CA GLN A 130 16.25 -0.98 -12.16
C GLN A 130 15.31 0.18 -12.51
N ASP A 131 13.99 -0.10 -12.51
CA ASP A 131 12.94 0.92 -12.63
C ASP A 131 12.01 0.87 -11.41
N PRO A 132 12.29 1.66 -10.36
CA PRO A 132 11.45 1.74 -9.17
C PRO A 132 10.19 2.62 -9.37
N ASN A 133 10.01 3.22 -10.55
CA ASN A 133 8.92 4.16 -10.84
C ASN A 133 7.75 3.52 -11.60
N THR A 134 7.60 2.21 -11.56
CA THR A 134 6.40 1.55 -12.09
C THR A 134 5.21 1.77 -11.16
N PRO A 135 3.96 1.77 -11.66
CA PRO A 135 2.77 1.92 -10.82
C PRO A 135 2.74 0.93 -9.66
N ARG A 136 3.08 -0.33 -9.92
CA ARG A 136 3.05 -1.41 -8.93
C ARG A 136 4.15 -1.26 -7.88
N ALA A 137 5.38 -0.95 -8.28
CA ALA A 137 6.48 -0.73 -7.34
C ALA A 137 6.19 0.45 -6.40
N LEU A 138 5.65 1.55 -6.94
CA LEU A 138 5.23 2.71 -6.16
C LEU A 138 4.07 2.36 -5.20
N ASN A 139 3.09 1.58 -5.65
CA ASN A 139 1.99 1.14 -4.79
C ASN A 139 2.52 0.33 -3.58
N TYR A 140 3.36 -0.66 -3.83
CA TYR A 140 3.88 -1.52 -2.75
C TYR A 140 4.86 -0.79 -1.84
N ARG A 141 5.63 0.17 -2.37
CA ARG A 141 6.45 1.08 -1.56
C ARG A 141 5.56 1.95 -0.66
N GLY A 142 4.50 2.52 -1.20
CA GLY A 142 3.52 3.29 -0.45
C GLY A 142 2.91 2.48 0.68
N TYR A 143 2.51 1.23 0.40
CA TYR A 143 1.95 0.32 1.39
C TYR A 143 2.95 0.04 2.54
N ALA A 144 4.17 -0.40 2.23
CA ALA A 144 5.17 -0.69 3.23
C ALA A 144 5.55 0.56 4.05
N THR A 145 5.69 1.71 3.40
CA THR A 145 5.99 2.99 4.06
C THR A 145 4.89 3.42 5.02
N ARG A 146 3.61 3.32 4.59
CA ARG A 146 2.45 3.62 5.43
C ARG A 146 2.37 2.70 6.65
N LYS A 147 2.62 1.40 6.46
CA LYS A 147 2.61 0.41 7.55
C LYS A 147 3.72 0.64 8.58
N LEU A 148 4.82 1.29 8.20
CA LEU A 148 5.85 1.79 9.13
C LEU A 148 5.46 3.10 9.84
N GLY A 149 4.20 3.56 9.71
CA GLY A 149 3.70 4.78 10.34
C GLY A 149 3.99 6.08 9.57
N ARG A 150 4.67 6.00 8.42
CA ARG A 150 4.98 7.16 7.57
C ARG A 150 3.87 7.40 6.54
N THR A 151 2.66 7.70 7.04
CA THR A 151 1.44 7.72 6.20
C THR A 151 1.49 8.77 5.10
N GLU A 152 1.96 9.99 5.38
CA GLU A 152 2.05 11.06 4.37
C GLU A 152 3.02 10.72 3.25
N GLU A 153 4.15 10.13 3.59
CA GLU A 153 5.11 9.65 2.61
C GLU A 153 4.51 8.52 1.77
N GLY A 154 3.80 7.57 2.40
CA GLY A 154 3.05 6.52 1.70
C GLY A 154 2.05 7.08 0.70
N ILE A 155 1.28 8.11 1.09
CA ILE A 155 0.34 8.82 0.21
C ILE A 155 1.07 9.40 -1.02
N SER A 156 2.27 9.95 -0.85
CA SER A 156 3.03 10.51 -1.97
C SER A 156 3.38 9.46 -3.02
N TYR A 157 3.72 8.25 -2.61
CA TYR A 157 3.94 7.13 -3.52
C TYR A 157 2.66 6.68 -4.23
N TYR A 158 1.54 6.59 -3.50
CA TYR A 158 0.26 6.24 -4.11
C TYR A 158 -0.19 7.25 -5.15
N LEU A 159 -0.07 8.55 -4.88
CA LEU A 159 -0.41 9.59 -5.84
C LEU A 159 0.44 9.51 -7.12
N ARG A 160 1.73 9.19 -6.99
CA ARG A 160 2.61 8.97 -8.15
C ARG A 160 2.18 7.72 -8.92
N SER A 161 1.81 6.65 -8.24
CA SER A 161 1.30 5.42 -8.86
C SER A 161 0.00 5.70 -9.64
N VAL A 162 -0.95 6.42 -9.04
CA VAL A 162 -2.20 6.85 -9.70
C VAL A 162 -1.94 7.74 -10.92
N ALA A 163 -0.93 8.62 -10.85
CA ALA A 163 -0.57 9.48 -11.98
C ALA A 163 -0.02 8.67 -13.17
N LEU A 164 0.70 7.58 -12.92
CA LEU A 164 1.23 6.69 -13.96
C LEU A 164 0.16 5.72 -14.49
N ASP A 165 -0.72 5.22 -13.64
CA ASP A 165 -1.85 4.38 -14.03
C ASP A 165 -3.12 4.80 -13.29
N PRO A 166 -3.92 5.70 -13.89
CA PRO A 166 -5.18 6.15 -13.30
C PRO A 166 -6.24 5.05 -13.14
N ARG A 167 -6.05 3.90 -13.79
CA ARG A 167 -7.00 2.77 -13.76
C ARG A 167 -6.62 1.68 -12.75
N TYR A 168 -5.53 1.84 -12.03
CA TYR A 168 -5.07 0.88 -11.04
C TYR A 168 -5.93 0.95 -9.78
N ALA A 169 -6.92 0.06 -9.64
CA ALA A 169 -7.91 0.05 -8.56
C ALA A 169 -7.25 -0.17 -7.18
N GLN A 170 -6.33 -1.13 -7.05
CA GLN A 170 -5.67 -1.44 -5.80
C GLN A 170 -4.91 -0.26 -5.18
N VAL A 171 -4.23 0.57 -5.99
CA VAL A 171 -3.57 1.75 -5.44
C VAL A 171 -4.56 2.79 -4.91
N ARG A 172 -5.76 2.86 -5.51
CA ARG A 172 -6.81 3.76 -5.04
C ARG A 172 -7.43 3.29 -3.73
N GLU A 173 -7.58 1.98 -3.55
CA GLU A 173 -7.96 1.37 -2.27
C GLU A 173 -6.96 1.78 -1.18
N TYR A 174 -5.66 1.52 -1.37
CA TYR A 174 -4.63 1.85 -0.37
C TYR A 174 -4.48 3.35 -0.12
N LEU A 175 -4.69 4.19 -1.14
CA LEU A 175 -4.76 5.64 -0.98
C LEU A 175 -5.98 6.06 -0.16
N GLY A 176 -7.13 5.46 -0.43
CA GLY A 176 -8.36 5.68 0.34
C GLY A 176 -8.21 5.29 1.80
N GLU A 177 -7.65 4.10 2.10
CA GLU A 177 -7.32 3.69 3.46
C GLU A 177 -6.37 4.68 4.15
N ALA A 178 -5.36 5.18 3.44
CA ALA A 178 -4.45 6.18 3.99
C ALA A 178 -5.16 7.49 4.32
N TYR A 179 -6.14 7.89 3.53
CA TYR A 179 -7.00 9.05 3.84
C TYR A 179 -7.90 8.78 5.05
N VAL A 180 -8.46 7.58 5.20
CA VAL A 180 -9.21 7.18 6.40
C VAL A 180 -8.34 7.32 7.65
N ILE A 181 -7.11 6.83 7.62
CA ILE A 181 -6.14 6.96 8.75
C ILE A 181 -5.91 8.44 9.12
N GLN A 182 -5.95 9.34 8.14
CA GLN A 182 -5.80 10.78 8.37
C GLN A 182 -7.12 11.51 8.73
N GLY A 183 -8.23 10.80 8.83
CA GLY A 183 -9.56 11.40 9.05
C GLY A 183 -10.11 12.16 7.84
N LYS A 184 -9.50 12.02 6.67
CA LYS A 184 -9.91 12.68 5.41
C LYS A 184 -10.96 11.85 4.68
N ILE A 185 -12.11 11.65 5.31
CA ILE A 185 -13.15 10.72 4.84
C ILE A 185 -13.68 11.08 3.45
N ASP A 186 -13.85 12.36 3.15
CA ASP A 186 -14.32 12.82 1.83
C ASP A 186 -13.37 12.35 0.70
N LEU A 187 -12.05 12.47 0.91
CA LEU A 187 -11.06 12.00 -0.07
C LEU A 187 -11.05 10.47 -0.22
N ALA A 188 -11.33 9.75 0.86
CA ALA A 188 -11.48 8.28 0.79
C ALA A 188 -12.73 7.90 0.00
N GLN A 189 -13.84 8.60 0.18
CA GLN A 189 -15.08 8.41 -0.59
C GLN A 189 -14.88 8.71 -2.08
N ASP A 190 -14.08 9.72 -2.45
CA ASP A 190 -13.73 10.00 -3.84
C ASP A 190 -12.97 8.84 -4.49
N GLN A 191 -12.04 8.20 -3.73
CA GLN A 191 -11.37 7.00 -4.22
C GLN A 191 -12.35 5.84 -4.38
N LEU A 192 -13.24 5.61 -3.41
CA LEU A 192 -14.25 4.57 -3.46
C LEU A 192 -15.17 4.72 -4.69
N ALA A 193 -15.67 5.93 -4.95
CA ALA A 193 -16.49 6.22 -6.13
C ALA A 193 -15.73 5.99 -7.44
N THR A 194 -14.42 6.24 -7.44
CA THR A 194 -13.56 5.96 -8.61
C THR A 194 -13.37 4.46 -8.80
N ILE A 195 -13.11 3.70 -7.73
CA ILE A 195 -12.99 2.23 -7.76
C ILE A 195 -14.27 1.62 -8.32
N GLN A 196 -15.45 2.05 -7.84
CA GLN A 196 -16.74 1.57 -8.37
C GLN A 196 -16.86 1.72 -9.88
N LYS A 197 -16.43 2.87 -10.42
CA LYS A 197 -16.44 3.11 -11.88
C LYS A 197 -15.45 2.21 -12.62
N LEU A 198 -14.29 1.92 -12.03
CA LEU A 198 -13.27 1.06 -12.63
C LEU A 198 -13.69 -0.41 -12.65
N CYS A 199 -14.28 -0.89 -11.56
CA CYS A 199 -14.78 -2.25 -11.44
C CYS A 199 -16.09 -2.48 -12.21
N GLY A 200 -16.87 -1.42 -12.40
CA GLY A 200 -18.22 -1.52 -12.95
C GLY A 200 -19.27 -2.12 -11.99
N SER A 201 -18.87 -2.40 -10.75
CA SER A 201 -19.73 -2.95 -9.68
C SER A 201 -19.21 -2.55 -8.31
N THR A 202 -19.90 -2.97 -7.25
CA THR A 202 -19.47 -2.85 -5.85
C THR A 202 -18.93 -4.17 -5.29
N GLU A 203 -18.74 -5.18 -6.12
CA GLU A 203 -18.37 -6.55 -5.72
C GLU A 203 -16.88 -6.85 -5.97
N CYS A 204 -16.06 -5.86 -6.25
CA CYS A 204 -14.62 -6.06 -6.33
C CYS A 204 -13.96 -5.87 -4.96
N GLU A 205 -12.89 -6.61 -4.71
CA GLU A 205 -12.15 -6.63 -3.46
C GLU A 205 -11.77 -5.22 -3.00
N GLU A 206 -11.26 -4.39 -3.90
CA GLU A 206 -10.82 -3.03 -3.59
C GLU A 206 -11.96 -2.10 -3.14
N TYR A 207 -13.17 -2.32 -3.69
CA TYR A 207 -14.34 -1.56 -3.25
C TYR A 207 -14.81 -2.02 -1.87
N GLU A 208 -14.91 -3.31 -1.65
CA GLU A 208 -15.37 -3.90 -0.38
C GLU A 208 -14.43 -3.51 0.76
N ASP A 209 -13.12 -3.62 0.56
CA ASP A 209 -12.11 -3.31 1.57
C ASP A 209 -12.13 -1.82 1.94
N LEU A 210 -12.12 -0.92 0.96
CA LEU A 210 -12.18 0.51 1.25
C LEU A 210 -13.52 0.94 1.85
N SER A 211 -14.64 0.39 1.37
CA SER A 211 -15.97 0.65 1.93
C SER A 211 -16.03 0.26 3.41
N THR A 212 -15.48 -0.91 3.75
CA THR A 212 -15.40 -1.39 5.13
C THR A 212 -14.52 -0.47 6.00
N ALA A 213 -13.37 -0.03 5.48
CA ALA A 213 -12.49 0.89 6.18
C ALA A 213 -13.17 2.23 6.49
N ILE A 214 -13.90 2.80 5.53
CA ILE A 214 -14.66 4.04 5.70
C ILE A 214 -15.78 3.86 6.73
N ALA A 215 -16.58 2.80 6.60
CA ALA A 215 -17.67 2.52 7.52
C ALA A 215 -17.16 2.37 8.96
N THR A 216 -16.08 1.63 9.18
CA THR A 216 -15.49 1.45 10.50
C THR A 216 -15.05 2.78 11.13
N ALA A 217 -14.45 3.68 10.33
CA ALA A 217 -13.96 4.96 10.83
C ALA A 217 -15.09 5.96 11.14
N THR A 218 -16.26 5.84 10.51
CA THR A 218 -17.40 6.74 10.71
C THR A 218 -18.33 6.31 11.84
N HIS A 219 -18.17 5.10 12.37
CA HIS A 219 -18.93 4.59 13.51
C HIS A 219 -18.23 4.75 14.88
N LEU A 220 -17.01 5.29 14.89
CA LEU A 220 -16.22 5.63 16.08
C LEU A 220 -16.46 7.07 16.51
#